data_c821a927c05360f16216dc7350570b2d
#
_entry.id   c821a927c05360f16216dc7350570b2d
#
_cell.length_a   1.000
_cell.length_b   1.000
_cell.length_c   1.000
_cell.angle_alpha   90.00
_cell.angle_beta   90.00
_cell.angle_gamma   90.00
#
_symmetry.space_group_name_H-M   'P 1'
#
loop_
_entity.id
_entity.type
_entity.pdbx_description
1 polymer ?
#
loop_
_entity_poly.entity_id
_entity_poly.type
_entity_poly.pdbx_seq_one_letter_code
_entity_poly.pdbx_strand_id
1 'polypeptide(L)'
;AHDPINGYLPIGWTVDEWEQKIERAPKEVEAAAINSMSLHVEAMLQYEKMGIPTFDYGNNIRQVAFDNGIKNAFDFPGFVPSYVRPLFCRGIGPFRWVALSGDPEDIFKTDQKVKELIPDNPNLHNWLDMARERIQFQGLPARICWVGLGDRHRLGLAFNEMVKSGELSAPVVIGRDHLDSGSVASPNRETESMMDGSDAVSDWPLLNALLNTASGATWVSLHHGGGVGMGFSQHSGVVIVCDGTDEAAERIGRVLWNDPAT
;
A
#
# COMPACT_ATOMS: atom_id res chain seq x y z
N ALA A 1 7.10 9.55 5.59
CA ALA A 1 5.84 9.79 4.89
C ALA A 1 4.70 10.20 5.83
N HIS A 2 4.79 9.91 7.13
CA HIS A 2 3.74 10.26 8.10
C HIS A 2 3.92 11.66 8.67
N ASP A 3 5.11 12.16 8.63
CA ASP A 3 5.45 13.55 8.92
C ASP A 3 6.19 14.12 7.71
N PRO A 4 5.46 14.70 6.75
CA PRO A 4 6.07 15.17 5.53
C PRO A 4 7.10 16.27 5.76
N ILE A 5 6.93 17.08 6.81
CA ILE A 5 7.82 18.21 7.09
C ILE A 5 9.18 17.70 7.61
N ASN A 6 9.16 16.87 8.65
CA ASN A 6 10.42 16.37 9.24
C ASN A 6 11.10 15.29 8.40
N GLY A 7 10.36 14.60 7.54
CA GLY A 7 10.90 13.59 6.64
C GLY A 7 11.30 14.13 5.25
N TYR A 8 11.17 15.43 5.00
CA TYR A 8 11.44 16.02 3.69
C TYR A 8 12.84 16.65 3.63
N LEU A 9 13.66 16.15 2.71
CA LEU A 9 14.98 16.74 2.46
C LEU A 9 14.82 18.06 1.68
N PRO A 10 15.19 19.21 2.25
CA PRO A 10 15.07 20.50 1.56
C PRO A 10 15.91 20.56 0.27
N ILE A 11 15.39 21.27 -0.72
CA ILE A 11 16.09 21.46 -2.00
C ILE A 11 17.44 22.13 -1.77
N GLY A 12 18.47 21.53 -2.34
CA GLY A 12 19.85 22.03 -2.26
C GLY A 12 20.61 21.59 -1.00
N TRP A 13 19.97 20.85 -0.10
CA TRP A 13 20.67 20.29 1.07
C TRP A 13 21.15 18.88 0.79
N THR A 14 22.28 18.51 1.41
CA THR A 14 22.72 17.12 1.48
C THR A 14 22.03 16.40 2.66
N VAL A 15 22.05 15.06 2.64
CA VAL A 15 21.54 14.27 3.77
C VAL A 15 22.31 14.59 5.05
N ASP A 16 23.64 14.69 4.96
CA ASP A 16 24.50 15.00 6.11
C ASP A 16 24.17 16.38 6.73
N GLU A 17 23.90 17.38 5.89
CA GLU A 17 23.48 18.71 6.36
C GLU A 17 22.11 18.64 7.05
N TRP A 18 21.18 17.91 6.50
CA TRP A 18 19.86 17.69 7.09
C TRP A 18 19.95 16.97 8.42
N GLU A 19 20.71 15.87 8.52
CA GLU A 19 20.91 15.12 9.76
C GLU A 19 21.53 15.99 10.86
N GLN A 20 22.51 16.81 10.54
CA GLN A 20 23.13 17.72 11.51
C GLN A 20 22.19 18.83 11.98
N LYS A 21 21.36 19.34 11.07
CA LYS A 21 20.49 20.48 11.37
C LYS A 21 19.20 20.07 12.07
N ILE A 22 18.66 18.86 11.83
CA ILE A 22 17.40 18.43 12.42
C ILE A 22 17.47 18.37 13.96
N GLU A 23 18.65 18.07 14.50
CA GLU A 23 18.88 18.07 15.96
C GLU A 23 19.15 19.48 16.51
N ARG A 24 19.87 20.31 15.78
CA ARG A 24 20.40 21.59 16.26
C ARG A 24 19.49 22.78 15.98
N ALA A 25 18.79 22.75 14.86
CA ALA A 25 17.96 23.84 14.36
C ALA A 25 16.66 23.31 13.68
N PRO A 26 15.83 22.55 14.39
CA PRO A 26 14.65 21.90 13.80
C PRO A 26 13.69 22.87 13.10
N LYS A 27 13.54 24.09 13.61
CA LYS A 27 12.71 25.12 12.98
C LYS A 27 13.25 25.63 11.63
N GLU A 28 14.57 25.62 11.46
CA GLU A 28 15.19 25.95 10.16
C GLU A 28 14.91 24.85 9.15
N VAL A 29 15.01 23.57 9.58
CA VAL A 29 14.69 22.41 8.75
C VAL A 29 13.21 22.43 8.36
N GLU A 30 12.33 22.68 9.30
CA GLU A 30 10.89 22.80 9.06
C GLU A 30 10.58 23.87 8.01
N ALA A 31 11.09 25.09 8.19
CA ALA A 31 10.88 26.18 7.25
C ALA A 31 11.43 25.88 5.85
N ALA A 32 12.62 25.30 5.77
CA ALA A 32 13.24 24.91 4.51
C ALA A 32 12.47 23.79 3.81
N ALA A 33 11.96 22.81 4.56
CA ALA A 33 11.12 21.74 4.05
C ALA A 33 9.79 22.27 3.50
N ILE A 34 9.08 23.12 4.23
CA ILE A 34 7.83 23.75 3.79
C ILE A 34 8.01 24.53 2.49
N ASN A 35 9.07 25.34 2.40
CA ASN A 35 9.39 26.08 1.19
C ASN A 35 9.68 25.14 0.01
N SER A 36 10.43 24.09 0.25
CA SER A 36 10.78 23.09 -0.78
C SER A 36 9.55 22.33 -1.26
N MET A 37 8.63 21.96 -0.36
CA MET A 37 7.35 21.34 -0.72
C MET A 37 6.50 22.26 -1.57
N SER A 38 6.47 23.56 -1.24
CA SER A 38 5.72 24.55 -2.02
C SER A 38 6.26 24.65 -3.46
N LEU A 39 7.57 24.74 -3.62
CA LEU A 39 8.21 24.71 -4.94
C LEU A 39 7.95 23.41 -5.71
N HIS A 40 7.93 22.28 -5.01
CA HIS A 40 7.61 20.99 -5.60
C HIS A 40 6.16 20.97 -6.12
N VAL A 41 5.20 21.44 -5.32
CA VAL A 41 3.78 21.53 -5.74
C VAL A 41 3.60 22.49 -6.90
N GLU A 42 4.31 23.64 -6.91
CA GLU A 42 4.29 24.56 -8.07
C GLU A 42 4.80 23.90 -9.35
N ALA A 43 5.86 23.09 -9.25
CA ALA A 43 6.35 22.32 -10.39
C ALA A 43 5.35 21.28 -10.87
N MET A 44 4.67 20.57 -9.96
CA MET A 44 3.60 19.63 -10.30
C MET A 44 2.43 20.31 -11.00
N LEU A 45 2.02 21.51 -10.53
CA LEU A 45 1.00 22.32 -11.19
C LEU A 45 1.41 22.76 -12.61
N GLN A 46 2.69 22.96 -12.86
CA GLN A 46 3.19 23.24 -14.20
C GLN A 46 3.11 22.01 -15.09
N TYR A 47 3.48 20.82 -14.59
CA TYR A 47 3.31 19.57 -15.35
C TYR A 47 1.86 19.31 -15.71
N GLU A 48 0.94 19.52 -14.78
CA GLU A 48 -0.50 19.41 -15.06
C GLU A 48 -0.94 20.36 -16.19
N LYS A 49 -0.52 21.62 -16.14
CA LYS A 49 -0.80 22.60 -17.22
C LYS A 49 -0.20 22.22 -18.58
N MET A 50 0.88 21.45 -18.57
CA MET A 50 1.51 20.93 -19.81
C MET A 50 0.81 19.68 -20.33
N GLY A 51 -0.23 19.18 -19.65
CA GLY A 51 -0.93 17.94 -19.99
C GLY A 51 -0.15 16.66 -19.64
N ILE A 52 0.85 16.77 -18.79
CA ILE A 52 1.59 15.61 -18.30
C ILE A 52 0.79 15.00 -17.15
N PRO A 53 0.50 13.67 -17.15
CA PRO A 53 -0.19 13.02 -16.05
C PRO A 53 0.50 13.27 -14.72
N THR A 54 -0.17 13.97 -13.85
CA THR A 54 0.37 14.43 -12.55
C THR A 54 -0.60 14.06 -11.44
N PHE A 55 -0.10 13.49 -10.37
CA PHE A 55 -0.88 13.18 -9.18
C PHE A 55 0.00 13.14 -7.93
N ASP A 56 -0.61 13.43 -6.79
CA ASP A 56 0.01 13.31 -5.48
C ASP A 56 -0.24 11.90 -4.91
N TYR A 57 0.80 11.30 -4.33
CA TYR A 57 0.70 9.97 -3.71
C TYR A 57 0.20 9.99 -2.25
N GLY A 58 -0.26 11.14 -1.76
CA GLY A 58 -0.95 11.24 -0.48
C GLY A 58 -0.05 11.33 0.75
N ASN A 59 0.99 12.13 0.68
CA ASN A 59 1.87 12.46 1.82
C ASN A 59 1.61 13.84 2.42
N ASN A 60 0.45 14.43 2.15
CA ASN A 60 0.02 15.77 2.58
C ASN A 60 0.84 16.94 2.02
N ILE A 61 1.65 16.73 0.99
CA ILE A 61 2.46 17.80 0.39
C ILE A 61 1.58 18.95 -0.14
N ARG A 62 0.40 18.64 -0.71
CA ARG A 62 -0.55 19.64 -1.20
C ARG A 62 -1.11 20.49 -0.06
N GLN A 63 -1.43 19.87 1.08
CA GLN A 63 -1.93 20.59 2.24
C GLN A 63 -0.89 21.53 2.82
N VAL A 64 0.36 21.06 2.98
CA VAL A 64 1.48 21.89 3.46
C VAL A 64 1.70 23.08 2.52
N ALA A 65 1.70 22.87 1.21
CA ALA A 65 1.84 23.95 0.23
C ALA A 65 0.66 24.93 0.27
N PHE A 66 -0.58 24.43 0.44
CA PHE A 66 -1.76 25.26 0.57
C PHE A 66 -1.70 26.19 1.80
N ASP A 67 -1.29 25.64 2.94
CA ASP A 67 -1.13 26.38 4.19
C ASP A 67 0.00 27.41 4.06
N ASN A 68 1.02 27.12 3.27
CA ASN A 68 2.12 28.04 2.95
C ASN A 68 1.80 29.02 1.79
N GLY A 69 0.54 29.10 1.36
CA GLY A 69 0.05 30.15 0.46
C GLY A 69 -0.17 29.74 -1.01
N ILE A 70 0.10 28.50 -1.40
CA ILE A 70 -0.18 27.99 -2.75
C ILE A 70 -1.67 27.62 -2.85
N LYS A 71 -2.53 28.61 -3.12
CA LYS A 71 -3.99 28.46 -3.03
C LYS A 71 -4.57 27.45 -4.02
N ASN A 72 -3.88 27.15 -5.09
CA ASN A 72 -4.27 26.17 -6.09
C ASN A 72 -3.53 24.82 -5.95
N ALA A 73 -3.00 24.51 -4.77
CA ALA A 73 -2.25 23.27 -4.52
C ALA A 73 -3.04 21.98 -4.81
N PHE A 74 -4.37 22.06 -4.82
CA PHE A 74 -5.26 20.93 -5.10
C PHE A 74 -5.82 20.90 -6.53
N ASP A 75 -5.32 21.73 -7.45
CA ASP A 75 -5.80 21.76 -8.84
C ASP A 75 -5.37 20.50 -9.63
N PHE A 76 -4.41 19.72 -9.13
CA PHE A 76 -4.12 18.38 -9.66
C PHE A 76 -4.58 17.28 -8.69
N PRO A 77 -4.95 16.09 -9.19
CA PRO A 77 -5.56 15.05 -8.36
C PRO A 77 -4.57 14.35 -7.43
N GLY A 78 -5.11 13.67 -6.41
CA GLY A 78 -4.39 12.62 -5.69
C GLY A 78 -4.31 11.31 -6.49
N PHE A 79 -3.52 10.36 -6.03
CA PHE A 79 -3.37 9.06 -6.68
C PHE A 79 -4.65 8.22 -6.63
N VAL A 80 -5.54 8.47 -5.69
CA VAL A 80 -6.77 7.71 -5.53
C VAL A 80 -7.70 7.84 -6.72
N PRO A 81 -8.17 9.05 -7.11
CA PRO A 81 -9.00 9.18 -8.30
C PRO A 81 -8.25 8.87 -9.59
N SER A 82 -6.92 9.06 -9.62
CA SER A 82 -6.12 8.88 -10.82
C SER A 82 -5.98 7.41 -11.24
N TYR A 83 -5.74 6.49 -10.31
CA TYR A 83 -5.58 5.08 -10.65
C TYR A 83 -6.05 4.07 -9.57
N VAL A 84 -6.03 4.42 -8.29
CA VAL A 84 -6.35 3.46 -7.22
C VAL A 84 -7.83 3.10 -7.23
N ARG A 85 -8.72 4.09 -7.24
CA ARG A 85 -10.17 3.87 -7.23
C ARG A 85 -10.65 3.00 -8.40
N PRO A 86 -10.26 3.24 -9.65
CA PRO A 86 -10.63 2.36 -10.76
C PRO A 86 -10.17 0.91 -10.60
N LEU A 87 -9.05 0.68 -9.92
CA LEU A 87 -8.55 -0.67 -9.63
C LEU A 87 -9.29 -1.29 -8.46
N PHE A 88 -9.50 -0.55 -7.37
CA PHE A 88 -10.23 -1.03 -6.19
C PHE A 88 -11.68 -1.39 -6.51
N CYS A 89 -12.37 -0.62 -7.36
CA CYS A 89 -13.71 -0.96 -7.83
C CYS A 89 -13.78 -2.29 -8.61
N ARG A 90 -12.63 -2.83 -9.01
CA ARG A 90 -12.49 -4.15 -9.66
C ARG A 90 -11.91 -5.20 -8.71
N GLY A 91 -11.81 -4.91 -7.43
CA GLY A 91 -11.19 -5.76 -6.42
C GLY A 91 -9.68 -5.93 -6.59
N ILE A 92 -9.02 -5.08 -7.40
CA ILE A 92 -7.58 -5.15 -7.66
C ILE A 92 -6.87 -4.26 -6.66
N GLY A 93 -5.99 -4.82 -5.86
CA GLY A 93 -5.24 -4.09 -4.86
C GLY A 93 -3.96 -4.80 -4.43
N PRO A 94 -3.21 -4.24 -3.48
CA PRO A 94 -1.96 -4.80 -3.02
C PRO A 94 -2.14 -6.16 -2.38
N PHE A 95 -1.29 -7.10 -2.79
CA PHE A 95 -1.20 -8.45 -2.29
C PHE A 95 0.25 -8.72 -1.91
N ARG A 96 0.50 -9.07 -0.67
CA ARG A 96 1.85 -9.20 -0.12
C ARG A 96 2.05 -10.55 0.51
N TRP A 97 3.28 -11.06 0.42
CA TRP A 97 3.67 -12.27 1.14
C TRP A 97 5.11 -12.22 1.60
N VAL A 98 5.39 -12.98 2.65
CA VAL A 98 6.68 -13.06 3.33
C VAL A 98 7.07 -14.52 3.47
N ALA A 99 8.29 -14.87 3.10
CA ALA A 99 8.85 -16.20 3.34
C ALA A 99 9.47 -16.28 4.73
N LEU A 100 8.89 -17.11 5.62
CA LEU A 100 9.39 -17.28 6.97
C LEU A 100 10.69 -18.08 7.06
N SER A 101 11.12 -18.72 5.95
CA SER A 101 12.41 -19.37 5.83
C SER A 101 13.59 -18.40 5.96
N GLY A 102 13.38 -17.13 5.61
CA GLY A 102 14.49 -16.20 5.41
C GLY A 102 15.27 -16.40 4.11
N ASP A 103 14.89 -17.40 3.31
CA ASP A 103 15.54 -17.70 2.03
C ASP A 103 14.87 -16.95 0.88
N PRO A 104 15.59 -16.07 0.16
CA PRO A 104 15.08 -15.40 -1.05
C PRO A 104 14.57 -16.35 -2.14
N GLU A 105 15.09 -17.57 -2.24
CA GLU A 105 14.65 -18.53 -3.23
C GLU A 105 13.18 -18.92 -3.06
N ASP A 106 12.65 -18.95 -1.85
CA ASP A 106 11.23 -19.21 -1.62
C ASP A 106 10.33 -18.09 -2.20
N ILE A 107 10.81 -16.84 -2.19
CA ILE A 107 10.11 -15.74 -2.89
C ILE A 107 10.21 -15.91 -4.41
N PHE A 108 11.36 -16.31 -4.94
CA PHE A 108 11.52 -16.49 -6.39
C PHE A 108 10.68 -17.65 -6.94
N LYS A 109 10.51 -18.73 -6.15
CA LYS A 109 9.57 -19.82 -6.49
C LYS A 109 8.13 -19.35 -6.49
N THR A 110 7.73 -18.56 -5.48
CA THR A 110 6.37 -17.97 -5.43
C THR A 110 6.14 -16.96 -6.54
N ASP A 111 7.12 -16.12 -6.91
CA ASP A 111 7.04 -15.22 -8.08
C ASP A 111 6.77 -16.02 -9.36
N GLN A 112 7.44 -17.15 -9.56
CA GLN A 112 7.21 -18.02 -10.70
C GLN A 112 5.80 -18.61 -10.68
N LYS A 113 5.32 -19.04 -9.51
CA LYS A 113 3.96 -19.55 -9.34
C LYS A 113 2.90 -18.50 -9.66
N VAL A 114 3.14 -17.22 -9.30
CA VAL A 114 2.25 -16.11 -9.69
C VAL A 114 2.17 -15.99 -11.21
N LYS A 115 3.29 -16.05 -11.91
CA LYS A 115 3.30 -15.98 -13.39
C LYS A 115 2.57 -17.16 -14.04
N GLU A 116 2.71 -18.37 -13.49
CA GLU A 116 2.02 -19.56 -13.98
C GLU A 116 0.50 -19.44 -13.84
N LEU A 117 0.02 -18.92 -12.73
CA LEU A 117 -1.40 -18.82 -12.43
C LEU A 117 -2.07 -17.60 -13.07
N ILE A 118 -1.30 -16.56 -13.40
CA ILE A 118 -1.78 -15.33 -14.02
C ILE A 118 -0.97 -15.06 -15.31
N PRO A 119 -1.12 -15.90 -16.35
CA PRO A 119 -0.27 -15.85 -17.55
C PRO A 119 -0.49 -14.59 -18.39
N ASP A 120 -1.70 -14.02 -18.38
CA ASP A 120 -2.10 -12.96 -19.30
C ASP A 120 -1.90 -11.54 -18.74
N ASN A 121 -0.92 -11.36 -17.83
CA ASN A 121 -0.61 -10.05 -17.25
C ASN A 121 0.87 -9.67 -17.43
N PRO A 122 1.26 -9.15 -18.60
CA PRO A 122 2.66 -8.82 -18.90
C PRO A 122 3.24 -7.75 -17.97
N ASN A 123 2.43 -6.83 -17.45
CA ASN A 123 2.89 -5.82 -16.51
C ASN A 123 3.27 -6.45 -15.16
N LEU A 124 2.49 -7.39 -14.67
CA LEU A 124 2.78 -8.15 -13.45
C LEU A 124 4.07 -8.98 -13.64
N HIS A 125 4.21 -9.67 -14.78
CA HIS A 125 5.40 -10.45 -15.06
C HIS A 125 6.66 -9.58 -15.10
N ASN A 126 6.61 -8.45 -15.82
CA ASN A 126 7.72 -7.51 -15.87
C ASN A 126 8.09 -6.97 -14.47
N TRP A 127 7.07 -6.66 -13.65
CA TRP A 127 7.30 -6.24 -12.27
C TRP A 127 8.05 -7.30 -11.45
N LEU A 128 7.61 -8.56 -11.51
CA LEU A 128 8.23 -9.66 -10.74
C LEU A 128 9.66 -9.92 -11.21
N ASP A 129 9.93 -9.86 -12.53
CA ASP A 129 11.28 -10.02 -13.09
C ASP A 129 12.21 -8.91 -12.62
N MET A 130 11.76 -7.64 -12.75
CA MET A 130 12.54 -6.50 -12.29
C MET A 130 12.75 -6.50 -10.77
N ALA A 131 11.75 -6.93 -10.00
CA ALA A 131 11.83 -7.02 -8.55
C ALA A 131 12.88 -8.05 -8.10
N ARG A 132 12.97 -9.18 -8.80
CA ARG A 132 14.00 -10.19 -8.54
C ARG A 132 15.41 -9.64 -8.72
N GLU A 133 15.63 -8.81 -9.74
CA GLU A 133 16.95 -8.29 -10.08
C GLU A 133 17.35 -7.05 -9.26
N ARG A 134 16.38 -6.21 -8.87
CA ARG A 134 16.65 -4.85 -8.38
C ARG A 134 16.31 -4.64 -6.91
N ILE A 135 15.46 -5.47 -6.32
CA ILE A 135 15.05 -5.29 -4.93
C ILE A 135 15.93 -6.15 -4.03
N GLN A 136 16.58 -5.51 -3.07
CA GLN A 136 17.30 -6.16 -1.99
C GLN A 136 16.40 -6.27 -0.77
N PHE A 137 16.35 -7.46 -0.17
CA PHE A 137 15.58 -7.69 1.05
C PHE A 137 16.27 -7.11 2.26
N GLN A 138 15.51 -6.40 3.07
CA GLN A 138 15.93 -5.90 4.38
C GLN A 138 15.11 -6.61 5.45
N GLY A 139 15.62 -7.69 6.02
CA GLY A 139 14.90 -8.58 6.91
C GLY A 139 14.38 -9.81 6.17
N LEU A 140 13.20 -10.32 6.54
CA LEU A 140 12.60 -11.47 5.87
C LEU A 140 12.28 -11.15 4.40
N PRO A 141 12.60 -12.09 3.48
CA PRO A 141 12.25 -11.92 2.08
C PRO A 141 10.75 -11.76 1.90
N ALA A 142 10.36 -10.74 1.14
CA ALA A 142 8.96 -10.41 0.93
C ALA A 142 8.71 -9.95 -0.51
N ARG A 143 7.47 -10.07 -0.96
CA ARG A 143 7.01 -9.58 -2.25
C ARG A 143 5.68 -8.86 -2.13
N ILE A 144 5.47 -7.89 -3.00
CA ILE A 144 4.19 -7.26 -3.25
C ILE A 144 3.88 -7.32 -4.75
N CYS A 145 2.62 -7.54 -5.07
CA CYS A 145 2.07 -7.30 -6.40
C CYS A 145 0.62 -6.83 -6.30
N TRP A 146 0.04 -6.41 -7.42
CA TRP A 146 -1.37 -6.02 -7.48
C TRP A 146 -2.15 -7.07 -8.24
N VAL A 147 -3.03 -7.77 -7.53
CA VAL A 147 -3.89 -8.81 -8.07
C VAL A 147 -5.32 -8.65 -7.55
N GLY A 148 -6.26 -9.17 -8.30
CA GLY A 148 -7.68 -8.95 -8.08
C GLY A 148 -8.42 -10.06 -7.37
N LEU A 149 -9.70 -9.79 -7.16
CA LEU A 149 -10.68 -10.81 -6.79
C LEU A 149 -10.66 -11.95 -7.81
N GLY A 150 -10.65 -13.18 -7.32
CA GLY A 150 -10.53 -14.38 -8.14
C GLY A 150 -9.10 -14.93 -8.26
N ASP A 151 -8.07 -14.08 -8.14
CA ASP A 151 -6.67 -14.53 -8.19
C ASP A 151 -6.06 -14.72 -6.80
N ARG A 152 -6.38 -13.87 -5.83
CA ARG A 152 -5.75 -13.90 -4.50
C ARG A 152 -5.92 -15.26 -3.80
N HIS A 153 -7.11 -15.83 -3.80
CA HIS A 153 -7.35 -17.14 -3.15
C HIS A 153 -6.66 -18.28 -3.90
N ARG A 154 -6.58 -18.21 -5.24
CA ARG A 154 -5.84 -19.20 -6.05
C ARG A 154 -4.36 -19.19 -5.74
N LEU A 155 -3.78 -18.00 -5.63
CA LEU A 155 -2.38 -17.82 -5.24
C LEU A 155 -2.13 -18.32 -3.82
N GLY A 156 -2.99 -17.97 -2.87
CA GLY A 156 -2.85 -18.41 -1.48
C GLY A 156 -2.94 -19.93 -1.33
N LEU A 157 -3.88 -20.56 -2.02
CA LEU A 157 -4.00 -22.02 -2.05
C LEU A 157 -2.77 -22.69 -2.68
N ALA A 158 -2.25 -22.13 -3.77
CA ALA A 158 -1.03 -22.61 -4.40
C ALA A 158 0.19 -22.49 -3.48
N PHE A 159 0.35 -21.36 -2.79
CA PHE A 159 1.44 -21.19 -1.83
C PHE A 159 1.33 -22.19 -0.67
N ASN A 160 0.10 -22.44 -0.18
CA ASN A 160 -0.12 -23.44 0.85
C ASN A 160 0.24 -24.86 0.37
N GLU A 161 -0.07 -25.20 -0.87
CA GLU A 161 0.32 -26.50 -1.46
C GLU A 161 1.84 -26.61 -1.66
N MET A 162 2.51 -25.52 -2.05
CA MET A 162 3.97 -25.48 -2.16
C MET A 162 4.66 -25.70 -0.79
N VAL A 163 4.06 -25.21 0.30
CA VAL A 163 4.54 -25.51 1.67
C VAL A 163 4.27 -26.97 2.01
N LYS A 164 3.05 -27.48 1.73
CA LYS A 164 2.66 -28.88 1.99
C LYS A 164 3.55 -29.89 1.28
N SER A 165 3.90 -29.61 0.04
CA SER A 165 4.76 -30.48 -0.79
C SER A 165 6.25 -30.38 -0.44
N GLY A 166 6.66 -29.39 0.35
CA GLY A 166 8.07 -29.11 0.65
C GLY A 166 8.82 -28.39 -0.48
N GLU A 167 8.13 -27.87 -1.47
CA GLU A 167 8.70 -26.99 -2.50
C GLU A 167 9.19 -25.66 -1.89
N LEU A 168 8.45 -25.13 -0.92
CA LEU A 168 8.90 -24.05 -0.03
C LEU A 168 9.42 -24.65 1.28
N SER A 169 10.48 -24.05 1.78
CA SER A 169 11.22 -24.59 2.93
C SER A 169 10.58 -24.25 4.29
N ALA A 170 9.64 -23.30 4.33
CA ALA A 170 8.91 -22.88 5.53
C ALA A 170 7.57 -22.24 5.16
N PRO A 171 6.68 -21.99 6.14
CA PRO A 171 5.44 -21.28 5.92
C PRO A 171 5.61 -19.90 5.26
N VAL A 172 4.58 -19.51 4.52
CA VAL A 172 4.46 -18.17 3.91
C VAL A 172 3.33 -17.42 4.59
N VAL A 173 3.57 -16.18 4.94
CA VAL A 173 2.57 -15.28 5.48
C VAL A 173 2.07 -14.38 4.38
N ILE A 174 0.77 -14.44 4.08
CA ILE A 174 0.10 -13.53 3.15
C ILE A 174 -0.61 -12.45 3.96
N GLY A 175 -0.47 -11.22 3.51
CA GLY A 175 -1.15 -10.08 4.10
C GLY A 175 -1.34 -8.97 3.07
N ARG A 176 -2.16 -8.05 3.43
CA ARG A 176 -2.20 -6.75 2.78
C ARG A 176 -2.15 -5.68 3.86
N ASP A 177 -1.66 -4.52 3.50
CA ASP A 177 -1.74 -3.38 4.39
C ASP A 177 -3.15 -2.77 4.36
N HIS A 178 -3.23 -1.59 4.92
CA HIS A 178 -4.48 -0.87 5.10
C HIS A 178 -5.03 -0.24 3.83
N LEU A 179 -4.28 -0.28 2.73
CA LEU A 179 -4.65 0.34 1.46
C LEU A 179 -5.25 -0.72 0.53
N ASP A 180 -6.53 -1.01 0.72
CA ASP A 180 -7.28 -1.92 -0.14
C ASP A 180 -8.77 -1.54 -0.14
N SER A 181 -9.53 -2.04 -1.12
CA SER A 181 -10.96 -1.78 -1.22
C SER A 181 -11.70 -2.24 0.04
N GLY A 182 -12.62 -1.44 0.53
CA GLY A 182 -13.40 -1.70 1.72
C GLY A 182 -12.65 -1.68 3.05
N SER A 183 -11.33 -1.47 3.05
CA SER A 183 -10.49 -1.56 4.25
C SER A 183 -10.18 -0.23 4.90
N VAL A 184 -10.51 0.88 4.28
CA VAL A 184 -10.15 2.22 4.74
C VAL A 184 -11.27 3.23 4.54
N ALA A 185 -11.45 4.11 5.52
CA ALA A 185 -12.28 5.30 5.45
C ALA A 185 -11.43 6.52 5.79
N SER A 186 -11.37 7.48 4.88
CA SER A 186 -10.62 8.71 5.05
C SER A 186 -11.26 9.84 4.23
N PRO A 187 -11.51 11.02 4.82
CA PRO A 187 -12.16 12.12 4.12
C PRO A 187 -11.31 12.70 2.98
N ASN A 188 -10.01 12.47 2.98
CA ASN A 188 -9.09 13.12 2.05
C ASN A 188 -8.23 12.14 1.26
N ARG A 189 -8.61 10.86 1.18
CA ARG A 189 -7.78 9.86 0.55
C ARG A 189 -8.59 8.91 -0.34
N GLU A 190 -8.84 7.67 0.10
CA GLU A 190 -9.37 6.60 -0.75
C GLU A 190 -10.81 6.81 -1.16
N THR A 191 -11.56 7.51 -0.34
CA THR A 191 -12.99 7.74 -0.51
C THR A 191 -13.32 9.21 -0.79
N GLU A 192 -12.32 10.05 -0.99
CA GLU A 192 -12.48 11.50 -1.19
C GLU A 192 -13.51 11.87 -2.27
N SER A 193 -14.21 12.97 -2.07
CA SER A 193 -15.17 13.58 -2.99
C SER A 193 -16.61 13.10 -2.88
N MET A 194 -17.00 12.41 -1.83
CA MET A 194 -18.40 12.18 -1.55
C MET A 194 -19.05 13.44 -0.95
N MET A 195 -20.05 13.98 -1.62
CA MET A 195 -20.68 15.26 -1.23
C MET A 195 -21.44 15.20 0.10
N ASP A 196 -21.93 14.03 0.47
CA ASP A 196 -22.71 13.82 1.70
C ASP A 196 -21.84 13.54 2.93
N GLY A 197 -20.51 13.52 2.77
CA GLY A 197 -19.56 13.22 3.84
C GLY A 197 -19.49 11.75 4.22
N SER A 198 -20.09 10.85 3.46
CA SER A 198 -20.04 9.39 3.73
C SER A 198 -18.61 8.82 3.69
N ASP A 199 -17.70 9.51 3.04
CA ASP A 199 -16.27 9.21 3.04
C ASP A 199 -15.63 9.21 4.44
N ALA A 200 -16.21 9.93 5.38
CA ALA A 200 -15.75 10.01 6.75
C ALA A 200 -16.31 8.88 7.64
N VAL A 201 -17.17 8.01 7.10
CA VAL A 201 -17.83 6.94 7.84
C VAL A 201 -16.92 5.73 7.92
N SER A 202 -16.88 5.09 9.09
CA SER A 202 -15.98 3.95 9.36
C SER A 202 -16.62 2.58 9.08
N ASP A 203 -17.76 2.50 8.42
CA ASP A 203 -18.48 1.27 8.17
C ASP A 203 -17.65 0.22 7.41
N TRP A 204 -16.96 0.65 6.37
CA TRP A 204 -16.20 -0.25 5.50
C TRP A 204 -15.02 -0.94 6.20
N PRO A 205 -14.13 -0.24 6.93
CA PRO A 205 -13.04 -0.92 7.64
C PRO A 205 -13.56 -1.83 8.77
N LEU A 206 -14.66 -1.47 9.44
CA LEU A 206 -15.28 -2.31 10.47
C LEU A 206 -15.89 -3.56 9.83
N LEU A 207 -16.67 -3.42 8.78
CA LEU A 207 -17.25 -4.53 8.04
C LEU A 207 -16.17 -5.48 7.50
N ASN A 208 -15.13 -4.94 6.91
CA ASN A 208 -14.01 -5.72 6.40
C ASN A 208 -13.29 -6.50 7.52
N ALA A 209 -13.02 -5.87 8.68
CA ALA A 209 -12.41 -6.55 9.82
C ALA A 209 -13.28 -7.69 10.35
N LEU A 210 -14.58 -7.46 10.48
CA LEU A 210 -15.54 -8.49 10.94
C LEU A 210 -15.62 -9.65 9.94
N LEU A 211 -15.69 -9.35 8.64
CA LEU A 211 -15.75 -10.35 7.59
C LEU A 211 -14.49 -11.22 7.56
N ASN A 212 -13.31 -10.61 7.64
CA ASN A 212 -12.06 -11.34 7.68
C ASN A 212 -11.93 -12.21 8.94
N THR A 213 -12.38 -11.72 10.09
CA THR A 213 -12.43 -12.50 11.33
C THR A 213 -13.35 -13.71 11.19
N ALA A 214 -14.57 -13.50 10.68
CA ALA A 214 -15.54 -14.58 10.46
C ALA A 214 -15.06 -15.60 9.42
N SER A 215 -14.26 -15.17 8.45
CA SER A 215 -13.68 -16.04 7.42
C SER A 215 -12.52 -16.90 7.95
N GLY A 216 -11.99 -16.59 9.13
CA GLY A 216 -10.92 -17.35 9.77
C GLY A 216 -9.51 -16.86 9.45
N ALA A 217 -9.33 -15.55 9.26
CA ALA A 217 -8.01 -14.96 9.13
C ALA A 217 -7.15 -15.26 10.37
N THR A 218 -5.85 -15.43 10.16
CA THR A 218 -4.92 -15.72 11.26
C THR A 218 -4.76 -14.50 12.18
N TRP A 219 -4.79 -13.32 11.60
CA TRP A 219 -4.71 -12.07 12.32
C TRP A 219 -5.48 -10.97 11.58
N VAL A 220 -6.22 -10.17 12.31
CA VAL A 220 -6.94 -9.00 11.79
C VAL A 220 -6.59 -7.81 12.65
N SER A 221 -6.38 -6.67 12.05
CA SER A 221 -6.11 -5.42 12.74
C SER A 221 -7.12 -4.35 12.36
N LEU A 222 -7.39 -3.47 13.28
CA LEU A 222 -8.13 -2.24 13.06
C LEU A 222 -7.29 -1.08 13.57
N HIS A 223 -7.03 -0.12 12.70
CA HIS A 223 -6.19 1.03 12.98
C HIS A 223 -6.95 2.32 12.82
N HIS A 224 -6.55 3.31 13.58
CA HIS A 224 -7.07 4.65 13.50
C HIS A 224 -5.90 5.64 13.46
N GLY A 225 -5.91 6.52 12.46
CA GLY A 225 -4.95 7.62 12.38
C GLY A 225 -3.56 7.28 11.87
N GLY A 226 -3.30 6.08 11.43
CA GLY A 226 -2.01 5.73 10.86
C GLY A 226 -1.87 6.12 9.39
N GLY A 227 -0.65 6.43 8.96
CA GLY A 227 -0.34 6.69 7.57
C GLY A 227 -0.90 7.99 7.01
N VAL A 228 -1.19 7.97 5.74
CA VAL A 228 -1.78 9.10 5.05
C VAL A 228 -3.24 9.24 5.45
N GLY A 229 -3.66 10.43 5.83
CA GLY A 229 -4.97 10.69 6.43
C GLY A 229 -4.91 11.05 7.92
N MET A 230 -3.77 10.82 8.56
CA MET A 230 -3.34 11.38 9.84
C MET A 230 -4.46 11.65 10.86
N GLY A 231 -4.93 10.63 11.54
CA GLY A 231 -5.92 10.75 12.61
C GLY A 231 -7.38 10.70 12.16
N PHE A 232 -7.68 11.02 10.91
CA PHE A 232 -9.00 10.91 10.33
C PHE A 232 -9.25 9.62 9.55
N SER A 233 -8.19 8.87 9.29
CA SER A 233 -8.21 7.62 8.55
C SER A 233 -8.46 6.46 9.50
N GLN A 234 -9.44 5.62 9.19
CA GLN A 234 -9.66 4.33 9.82
C GLN A 234 -9.49 3.22 8.78
N HIS A 235 -8.76 2.18 9.13
CA HIS A 235 -8.44 1.09 8.20
C HIS A 235 -8.24 -0.23 8.92
N SER A 236 -8.44 -1.33 8.20
CA SER A 236 -8.23 -2.68 8.69
C SER A 236 -7.16 -3.40 7.88
N GLY A 237 -6.44 -4.30 8.54
CA GLY A 237 -5.46 -5.18 7.93
C GLY A 237 -5.83 -6.64 8.12
N VAL A 238 -5.33 -7.52 7.26
CA VAL A 238 -5.54 -8.96 7.32
C VAL A 238 -4.25 -9.70 7.05
N VAL A 239 -4.04 -10.77 7.81
CA VAL A 239 -2.94 -11.71 7.63
C VAL A 239 -3.47 -13.13 7.68
N ILE A 240 -2.98 -13.98 6.78
CA ILE A 240 -3.25 -15.42 6.74
C ILE A 240 -1.94 -16.19 6.52
N VAL A 241 -1.79 -17.31 7.23
CA VAL A 241 -0.60 -18.14 7.13
C VAL A 241 -0.88 -19.36 6.24
N CYS A 242 0.01 -19.58 5.28
CA CYS A 242 0.11 -20.80 4.48
C CYS A 242 1.11 -21.72 5.19
N ASP A 243 0.62 -22.67 5.98
CA ASP A 243 1.44 -23.61 6.76
C ASP A 243 1.43 -25.05 6.19
N GLY A 244 0.77 -25.25 5.06
CA GLY A 244 0.68 -26.52 4.36
C GLY A 244 -0.46 -27.43 4.88
N THR A 245 -1.22 -27.02 5.88
CA THR A 245 -2.34 -27.83 6.40
C THR A 245 -3.62 -27.67 5.58
N ASP A 246 -4.51 -28.63 5.66
CA ASP A 246 -5.82 -28.59 5.01
C ASP A 246 -6.72 -27.54 5.69
N GLU A 247 -6.61 -27.38 6.99
CA GLU A 247 -7.30 -26.32 7.74
C GLU A 247 -6.86 -24.92 7.32
N ALA A 248 -5.58 -24.73 7.02
CA ALA A 248 -5.10 -23.46 6.45
C ALA A 248 -5.69 -23.24 5.06
N ALA A 249 -5.71 -24.26 4.20
CA ALA A 249 -6.28 -24.15 2.86
C ALA A 249 -7.75 -23.69 2.88
N GLU A 250 -8.58 -24.25 3.77
CA GLU A 250 -9.97 -23.83 3.92
C GLU A 250 -10.10 -22.35 4.32
N ARG A 251 -9.29 -21.89 5.29
CA ARG A 251 -9.29 -20.50 5.73
C ARG A 251 -8.78 -19.56 4.65
N ILE A 252 -7.69 -19.91 3.99
CA ILE A 252 -7.09 -19.17 2.87
C ILE A 252 -8.13 -18.94 1.77
N GLY A 253 -8.83 -20.00 1.36
CA GLY A 253 -9.86 -19.92 0.34
C GLY A 253 -10.98 -18.92 0.69
N ARG A 254 -11.46 -18.93 1.94
CA ARG A 254 -12.50 -18.00 2.40
C ARG A 254 -12.01 -16.57 2.55
N VAL A 255 -10.88 -16.38 3.25
CA VAL A 255 -10.35 -15.04 3.56
C VAL A 255 -9.95 -14.31 2.29
N LEU A 256 -9.17 -14.95 1.42
CA LEU A 256 -8.65 -14.29 0.21
C LEU A 256 -9.68 -14.16 -0.92
N TRP A 257 -10.86 -14.80 -0.77
CA TRP A 257 -12.02 -14.49 -1.59
C TRP A 257 -12.83 -13.32 -1.03
N ASN A 258 -13.15 -13.38 0.27
CA ASN A 258 -14.04 -12.42 0.91
C ASN A 258 -13.41 -11.04 1.10
N ASP A 259 -12.12 -10.97 1.43
CA ASP A 259 -11.42 -9.71 1.66
C ASP A 259 -11.49 -8.74 0.47
N PRO A 260 -11.09 -9.14 -0.74
CA PRO A 260 -11.19 -8.25 -1.91
C PRO A 260 -12.62 -8.09 -2.44
N ALA A 261 -13.58 -8.88 -1.97
CA ALA A 261 -14.97 -8.79 -2.36
C ALA A 261 -15.79 -7.81 -1.50
N THR A 262 -15.19 -7.33 -0.40
CA THR A 262 -15.82 -6.31 0.44
C THR A 262 -15.87 -4.98 -0.28
#